data_65492f8b1e120c0e4d8b14b7a3bb0a39
#
_entry.id   65492f8b1e120c0e4d8b14b7a3bb0a39
#
_cell.length_a   1.000
_cell.length_b   1.000
_cell.length_c   1.000
_cell.angle_alpha   90.00
_cell.angle_beta   90.00
_cell.angle_gamma   90.00
#
_symmetry.space_group_name_H-M   'P 1'
#
loop_
_entity.id
_entity.type
_entity.pdbx_description
1 polymer ?
#
loop_
_entity_poly.entity_id
_entity_poly.type
_entity_poly.pdbx_seq_one_letter_code
_entity_poly.pdbx_strand_id
1 'polypeptide(L)'
;MRPEDPVARAWALMEEGRFKEVEALLQGEPSPEARFALGYALAFQGRHAEALALYRGLYEETGSHRAVHQVGMVLRMAGRLEEALAVFEEEARLLPPDPLARSTNLYERGYTWLLLGEEEASLAFLQASLTEAEASSDPL
;
A
#
# COMPACT_ATOMS: atom_id res chain seq x y z
N MET A 1 13.50 -21.88 -4.09
CA MET A 1 13.82 -20.45 -4.27
C MET A 1 15.30 -20.29 -4.54
N ARG A 2 15.65 -19.50 -5.52
CA ARG A 2 17.04 -19.25 -5.83
C ARG A 2 17.62 -18.21 -4.87
N PRO A 3 18.90 -18.38 -4.44
CA PRO A 3 19.52 -17.39 -3.56
C PRO A 3 19.55 -15.98 -4.15
N GLU A 4 19.53 -15.88 -5.48
CA GLU A 4 19.59 -14.62 -6.20
C GLU A 4 18.22 -14.12 -6.65
N ASP A 5 17.13 -14.57 -6.00
CA ASP A 5 15.81 -14.07 -6.33
C ASP A 5 15.81 -12.53 -6.21
N PRO A 6 15.63 -11.80 -7.32
CA PRO A 6 15.76 -10.34 -7.29
C PRO A 6 14.75 -9.67 -6.36
N VAL A 7 13.54 -10.21 -6.25
CA VAL A 7 12.53 -9.60 -5.39
C VAL A 7 12.91 -9.75 -3.91
N ALA A 8 13.34 -10.93 -3.50
CA ALA A 8 13.77 -11.15 -2.12
C ALA A 8 14.97 -10.28 -1.77
N ARG A 9 15.93 -10.20 -2.68
CA ARG A 9 17.09 -9.34 -2.48
C ARG A 9 16.70 -7.86 -2.40
N ALA A 10 15.74 -7.45 -3.23
CA ALA A 10 15.24 -6.08 -3.22
C ALA A 10 14.67 -5.69 -1.85
N TRP A 11 13.86 -6.56 -1.25
CA TRP A 11 13.30 -6.28 0.08
C TRP A 11 14.38 -6.17 1.15
N ALA A 12 15.41 -7.01 1.07
CA ALA A 12 16.55 -6.92 1.98
C ALA A 12 17.26 -5.58 1.83
N LEU A 13 17.47 -5.13 0.59
CA LEU A 13 18.10 -3.83 0.33
C LEU A 13 17.22 -2.67 0.83
N MET A 14 15.90 -2.79 0.72
CA MET A 14 14.99 -1.75 1.21
C MET A 14 15.06 -1.58 2.72
N GLU A 15 15.24 -2.67 3.45
CA GLU A 15 15.43 -2.59 4.90
C GLU A 15 16.68 -1.77 5.27
N GLU A 16 17.68 -1.76 4.40
CA GLU A 16 18.89 -0.98 4.57
C GLU A 16 18.78 0.44 4.01
N GLY A 17 17.64 0.81 3.43
CA GLY A 17 17.45 2.11 2.81
C GLY A 17 18.18 2.30 1.49
N ARG A 18 18.60 1.21 0.85
CA ARG A 18 19.38 1.25 -0.40
C ARG A 18 18.47 1.22 -1.62
N PHE A 19 17.64 2.26 -1.73
CA PHE A 19 16.56 2.30 -2.73
C PHE A 19 17.06 2.38 -4.18
N LYS A 20 18.16 3.07 -4.42
CA LYS A 20 18.72 3.14 -5.78
C LYS A 20 19.23 1.79 -6.26
N GLU A 21 19.75 0.98 -5.34
CA GLU A 21 20.19 -0.36 -5.69
C GLU A 21 19.01 -1.27 -5.98
N VAL A 22 17.88 -1.06 -5.27
CA VAL A 22 16.64 -1.77 -5.57
C VAL A 22 16.18 -1.45 -6.99
N GLU A 23 16.19 -0.16 -7.35
CA GLU A 23 15.83 0.27 -8.70
C GLU A 23 16.67 -0.43 -9.77
N ALA A 24 17.97 -0.41 -9.59
CA ALA A 24 18.88 -1.04 -10.55
C ALA A 24 18.64 -2.55 -10.65
N LEU A 25 18.37 -3.18 -9.51
CA LEU A 25 18.15 -4.62 -9.47
C LEU A 25 16.84 -5.04 -10.16
N LEU A 26 15.78 -4.26 -9.98
CA LEU A 26 14.44 -4.62 -10.45
C LEU A 26 14.08 -4.04 -11.81
N GLN A 27 14.90 -3.16 -12.34
CA GLN A 27 14.62 -2.55 -13.63
C GLN A 27 14.53 -3.63 -14.71
N GLY A 28 13.43 -3.60 -15.45
CA GLY A 28 13.21 -4.61 -16.50
C GLY A 28 12.60 -5.91 -16.03
N GLU A 29 12.43 -6.11 -14.73
CA GLU A 29 11.75 -7.30 -14.21
C GLU A 29 10.23 -7.16 -14.43
N PRO A 30 9.62 -8.06 -15.21
CA PRO A 30 8.22 -7.89 -15.60
C PRO A 30 7.20 -8.35 -14.57
N SER A 31 7.59 -9.11 -13.56
CA SER A 31 6.63 -9.69 -12.63
C SER A 31 5.91 -8.63 -11.80
N PRO A 32 4.63 -8.84 -11.47
CA PRO A 32 3.92 -7.90 -10.59
C PRO A 32 4.62 -7.69 -9.26
N GLU A 33 5.19 -8.74 -8.67
CA GLU A 33 5.89 -8.64 -7.39
C GLU A 33 7.10 -7.71 -7.48
N ALA A 34 7.86 -7.79 -8.57
CA ALA A 34 9.00 -6.90 -8.79
C ALA A 34 8.53 -5.45 -8.94
N ARG A 35 7.43 -5.24 -9.65
CA ARG A 35 6.89 -3.89 -9.85
C ARG A 35 6.33 -3.31 -8.56
N PHE A 36 5.71 -4.12 -7.68
CA PHE A 36 5.29 -3.66 -6.37
C PHE A 36 6.48 -3.18 -5.54
N ALA A 37 7.55 -3.96 -5.53
CA ALA A 37 8.77 -3.59 -4.81
C ALA A 37 9.41 -2.33 -5.39
N LEU A 38 9.45 -2.23 -6.72
CA LEU A 38 10.01 -1.05 -7.39
C LEU A 38 9.23 0.21 -7.06
N GLY A 39 7.90 0.14 -7.07
CA GLY A 39 7.05 1.27 -6.70
C GLY A 39 7.31 1.76 -5.29
N TYR A 40 7.52 0.82 -4.37
CA TYR A 40 7.86 1.13 -2.99
C TYR A 40 9.18 1.90 -2.91
N ALA A 41 10.20 1.43 -3.61
CA ALA A 41 11.51 2.10 -3.64
C ALA A 41 11.41 3.52 -4.23
N LEU A 42 10.60 3.69 -5.27
CA LEU A 42 10.38 5.00 -5.87
C LEU A 42 9.70 5.95 -4.88
N ALA A 43 8.65 5.47 -4.22
CA ALA A 43 7.90 6.28 -3.25
C ALA A 43 8.79 6.75 -2.10
N PHE A 44 9.63 5.87 -1.57
CA PHE A 44 10.52 6.22 -0.46
C PHE A 44 11.65 7.16 -0.86
N GLN A 45 11.89 7.33 -2.15
CA GLN A 45 12.82 8.35 -2.64
C GLN A 45 12.12 9.68 -2.94
N GLY A 46 10.83 9.78 -2.66
CA GLY A 46 10.06 10.97 -2.95
C GLY A 46 9.62 11.10 -4.41
N ARG A 47 9.81 10.04 -5.20
CA ARG A 47 9.44 10.03 -6.62
C ARG A 47 8.00 9.54 -6.74
N HIS A 48 7.09 10.32 -6.18
CA HIS A 48 5.69 9.93 -6.05
C HIS A 48 4.97 9.77 -7.38
N ALA A 49 5.22 10.65 -8.34
CA ALA A 49 4.56 10.57 -9.65
C ALA A 49 4.92 9.27 -10.38
N GLU A 50 6.18 8.86 -10.30
CA GLU A 50 6.62 7.61 -10.92
C GLU A 50 6.03 6.40 -10.22
N ALA A 51 5.98 6.42 -8.90
CA ALA A 51 5.37 5.34 -8.12
C ALA A 51 3.87 5.22 -8.43
N LEU A 52 3.16 6.35 -8.51
CA LEU A 52 1.73 6.37 -8.85
C LEU A 52 1.48 5.79 -10.23
N ALA A 53 2.27 6.19 -11.23
CA ALA A 53 2.13 5.67 -12.59
C ALA A 53 2.31 4.15 -12.61
N LEU A 54 3.31 3.65 -11.90
CA LEU A 54 3.58 2.22 -11.83
C LEU A 54 2.43 1.45 -11.17
N TYR A 55 1.94 1.92 -10.03
CA TYR A 55 0.85 1.23 -9.32
C TYR A 55 -0.48 1.33 -10.06
N ARG A 56 -0.76 2.46 -10.71
CA ARG A 56 -1.97 2.58 -11.54
C ARG A 56 -1.92 1.62 -12.72
N GLY A 57 -0.74 1.50 -13.34
CA GLY A 57 -0.54 0.51 -14.41
C GLY A 57 -0.76 -0.91 -13.93
N LEU A 58 -0.26 -1.24 -12.74
CA LEU A 58 -0.47 -2.54 -12.13
C LEU A 58 -1.96 -2.81 -11.88
N TYR A 59 -2.69 -1.82 -11.41
CA TYR A 59 -4.12 -1.97 -11.21
C TYR A 59 -4.86 -2.23 -12.53
N GLU A 60 -4.55 -1.46 -13.56
CA GLU A 60 -5.16 -1.64 -14.88
C GLU A 60 -4.90 -3.03 -15.43
N GLU A 61 -3.70 -3.54 -15.19
CA GLU A 61 -3.28 -4.85 -15.72
C GLU A 61 -3.84 -6.02 -14.92
N THR A 62 -3.87 -5.91 -13.60
CA THR A 62 -4.20 -7.04 -12.72
C THR A 62 -5.56 -6.95 -12.03
N GLY A 63 -6.14 -5.75 -11.94
CA GLY A 63 -7.38 -5.53 -11.19
C GLY A 63 -7.22 -5.71 -9.68
N SER A 64 -5.99 -5.80 -9.18
CA SER A 64 -5.71 -6.10 -7.79
C SER A 64 -6.02 -4.93 -6.86
N HIS A 65 -6.80 -5.19 -5.79
CA HIS A 65 -7.05 -4.17 -4.76
C HIS A 65 -5.75 -3.75 -4.08
N ARG A 66 -4.75 -4.63 -4.07
CA ARG A 66 -3.45 -4.35 -3.50
C ARG A 66 -2.76 -3.18 -4.24
N ALA A 67 -2.92 -3.12 -5.56
CA ALA A 67 -2.38 -2.00 -6.34
C ALA A 67 -3.10 -0.69 -6.01
N VAL A 68 -4.43 -0.73 -5.85
CA VAL A 68 -5.21 0.44 -5.43
C VAL A 68 -4.76 0.91 -4.05
N HIS A 69 -4.53 -0.03 -3.14
CA HIS A 69 -4.02 0.28 -1.80
C HIS A 69 -2.71 1.08 -1.87
N GLN A 70 -1.80 0.62 -2.72
CA GLN A 70 -0.50 1.30 -2.87
C GLN A 70 -0.66 2.70 -3.47
N VAL A 71 -1.59 2.90 -4.38
CA VAL A 71 -1.90 4.24 -4.90
C VAL A 71 -2.31 5.16 -3.73
N GLY A 72 -3.20 4.69 -2.87
CA GLY A 72 -3.61 5.46 -1.69
C GLY A 72 -2.43 5.79 -0.77
N MET A 73 -1.57 4.82 -0.52
CA MET A 73 -0.38 5.02 0.32
C MET A 73 0.55 6.08 -0.26
N VAL A 74 0.82 6.04 -1.56
CA VAL A 74 1.71 7.00 -2.21
C VAL A 74 1.10 8.40 -2.20
N LEU A 75 -0.21 8.51 -2.46
CA LEU A 75 -0.89 9.79 -2.39
C LEU A 75 -0.77 10.42 -1.00
N ARG A 76 -0.94 9.60 0.04
CA ARG A 76 -0.79 10.07 1.41
C ARG A 76 0.65 10.53 1.68
N MET A 77 1.64 9.76 1.24
CA MET A 77 3.05 10.15 1.37
C MET A 77 3.35 11.48 0.68
N ALA A 78 2.66 11.74 -0.43
CA ALA A 78 2.81 12.98 -1.19
C ALA A 78 2.02 14.15 -0.57
N GLY A 79 1.30 13.92 0.52
CA GLY A 79 0.50 14.95 1.18
C GLY A 79 -0.85 15.21 0.52
N ARG A 80 -1.24 14.39 -0.45
CA ARG A 80 -2.53 14.51 -1.15
C ARG A 80 -3.59 13.71 -0.41
N LEU A 81 -3.95 14.21 0.76
CA LEU A 81 -4.71 13.45 1.75
C LEU A 81 -6.16 13.15 1.33
N GLU A 82 -6.87 14.13 0.76
CA GLU A 82 -8.25 13.91 0.31
C GLU A 82 -8.30 12.89 -0.83
N GLU A 83 -7.33 12.97 -1.74
CA GLU A 83 -7.24 11.99 -2.83
C GLU A 83 -6.90 10.60 -2.30
N ALA A 84 -6.00 10.52 -1.32
CA ALA A 84 -5.67 9.25 -0.69
C ALA A 84 -6.90 8.63 -0.04
N LEU A 85 -7.69 9.42 0.68
CA LEU A 85 -8.89 8.94 1.33
C LEU A 85 -9.88 8.38 0.31
N ALA A 86 -10.10 9.10 -0.81
CA ALA A 86 -10.99 8.64 -1.87
C ALA A 86 -10.53 7.31 -2.45
N VAL A 87 -9.22 7.13 -2.62
CA VAL A 87 -8.65 5.89 -3.15
C VAL A 87 -8.82 4.74 -2.16
N PHE A 88 -8.63 4.97 -0.86
CA PHE A 88 -8.89 3.94 0.15
C PHE A 88 -10.37 3.56 0.21
N GLU A 89 -11.28 4.50 -0.03
CA GLU A 89 -12.70 4.20 -0.11
C GLU A 89 -13.02 3.34 -1.35
N GLU A 90 -12.35 3.62 -2.47
CA GLU A 90 -12.47 2.79 -3.65
C GLU A 90 -11.96 1.38 -3.38
N GLU A 91 -10.81 1.26 -2.73
CA GLU A 91 -10.26 -0.04 -2.35
C GLU A 91 -11.24 -0.84 -1.50
N ALA A 92 -11.92 -0.18 -0.57
CA ALA A 92 -12.88 -0.85 0.30
C ALA A 92 -13.96 -1.61 -0.48
N ARG A 93 -14.34 -1.09 -1.64
CA ARG A 93 -15.36 -1.74 -2.48
C ARG A 93 -14.81 -2.96 -3.24
N LEU A 94 -13.49 -3.09 -3.30
CA LEU A 94 -12.84 -4.17 -4.04
C LEU A 94 -12.35 -5.30 -3.14
N LEU A 95 -12.42 -5.11 -1.82
CA LEU A 95 -11.84 -6.06 -0.88
C LEU A 95 -12.62 -7.37 -0.83
N PRO A 96 -11.91 -8.49 -0.67
CA PRO A 96 -12.56 -9.76 -0.38
C PRO A 96 -13.20 -9.73 1.02
N PRO A 97 -14.10 -10.66 1.34
CA PRO A 97 -14.71 -10.74 2.67
C PRO A 97 -13.72 -11.30 3.70
N ASP A 98 -12.63 -10.60 3.89
CA ASP A 98 -11.54 -10.99 4.79
C ASP A 98 -11.40 -9.94 5.88
N PRO A 99 -11.61 -10.30 7.17
CA PRO A 99 -11.51 -9.32 8.26
C PRO A 99 -10.16 -8.60 8.32
N LEU A 100 -9.07 -9.29 8.01
CA LEU A 100 -7.75 -8.67 8.05
C LEU A 100 -7.61 -7.59 6.97
N ALA A 101 -8.06 -7.88 5.75
CA ALA A 101 -8.04 -6.89 4.66
C ALA A 101 -8.90 -5.69 5.02
N ARG A 102 -10.10 -5.92 5.56
CA ARG A 102 -10.99 -4.83 5.97
C ARG A 102 -10.39 -4.01 7.11
N SER A 103 -9.77 -4.67 8.07
CA SER A 103 -9.11 -4.01 9.19
C SER A 103 -8.01 -3.05 8.69
N THR A 104 -7.17 -3.53 7.79
CA THR A 104 -6.08 -2.73 7.23
C THR A 104 -6.63 -1.50 6.51
N ASN A 105 -7.66 -1.68 5.68
CA ASN A 105 -8.27 -0.58 4.95
C ASN A 105 -8.86 0.47 5.91
N LEU A 106 -9.59 0.01 6.94
CA LEU A 106 -10.17 0.90 7.94
C LEU A 106 -9.09 1.66 8.70
N TYR A 107 -7.98 0.99 9.03
CA TYR A 107 -6.85 1.64 9.68
C TYR A 107 -6.27 2.76 8.82
N GLU A 108 -6.05 2.49 7.54
CA GLU A 108 -5.48 3.49 6.64
C GLU A 108 -6.41 4.69 6.48
N ARG A 109 -7.71 4.44 6.43
CA ARG A 109 -8.70 5.53 6.35
C ARG A 109 -8.70 6.34 7.65
N GLY A 110 -8.68 5.66 8.79
CA GLY A 110 -8.60 6.34 10.08
C GLY A 110 -7.37 7.20 10.24
N TYR A 111 -6.22 6.66 9.84
CA TYR A 111 -4.97 7.40 9.89
C TYR A 111 -5.00 8.61 8.95
N THR A 112 -5.57 8.45 7.76
CA THR A 112 -5.71 9.57 6.81
C THR A 112 -6.61 10.67 7.39
N TRP A 113 -7.73 10.29 8.03
CA TRP A 113 -8.59 11.25 8.72
C TRP A 113 -7.83 11.99 9.83
N LEU A 114 -6.97 11.27 10.55
CA LEU A 114 -6.15 11.90 11.59
C LEU A 114 -5.23 12.96 10.99
N LEU A 115 -4.58 12.65 9.88
CA LEU A 115 -3.70 13.60 9.20
C LEU A 115 -4.47 14.82 8.67
N LEU A 116 -5.75 14.64 8.35
CA LEU A 116 -6.62 15.74 7.94
C LEU A 116 -7.12 16.56 9.11
N GLY A 117 -6.83 16.15 10.35
CA GLY A 117 -7.26 16.85 11.54
C GLY A 117 -8.68 16.52 12.00
N GLU A 118 -9.28 15.48 11.45
CA GLU A 118 -10.65 15.06 11.76
C GLU A 118 -10.63 13.94 12.81
N GLU A 119 -10.48 14.34 14.06
CA GLU A 119 -10.28 13.39 15.16
C GLU A 119 -11.45 12.43 15.38
N GLU A 120 -12.69 12.92 15.30
CA GLU A 120 -13.86 12.06 15.53
C GLU A 120 -13.99 11.00 14.45
N ALA A 121 -13.81 11.39 13.17
CA ALA A 121 -13.84 10.45 12.06
C ALA A 121 -12.70 9.44 12.19
N SER A 122 -11.51 9.92 12.52
CA SER A 122 -10.35 9.05 12.72
C SER A 122 -10.62 8.00 13.79
N LEU A 123 -11.14 8.42 14.94
CA LEU A 123 -11.41 7.51 16.05
C LEU A 123 -12.43 6.44 15.65
N ALA A 124 -13.49 6.83 14.94
CA ALA A 124 -14.51 5.88 14.50
C ALA A 124 -13.92 4.80 13.58
N PHE A 125 -13.08 5.21 12.61
CA PHE A 125 -12.45 4.25 11.70
C PHE A 125 -11.43 3.37 12.41
N LEU A 126 -10.65 3.92 13.34
CA LEU A 126 -9.67 3.12 14.07
C LEU A 126 -10.34 2.10 14.99
N GLN A 127 -11.47 2.47 15.62
CA GLN A 127 -12.24 1.53 16.41
C GLN A 127 -12.83 0.42 15.54
N ALA A 128 -13.35 0.76 14.36
CA ALA A 128 -13.87 -0.22 13.42
C ALA A 128 -12.76 -1.16 12.96
N SER A 129 -11.56 -0.62 12.72
CA SER A 129 -10.40 -1.43 12.34
C SER A 129 -10.06 -2.44 13.44
N LEU A 130 -10.05 -2.00 14.68
CA LEU A 130 -9.76 -2.88 15.82
C LEU A 130 -10.80 -3.99 15.93
N THR A 131 -12.06 -3.67 15.75
CA THR A 131 -13.13 -4.67 15.80
C THR A 131 -12.94 -5.74 14.73
N GLU A 132 -12.60 -5.33 13.51
CA GLU A 132 -12.33 -6.29 12.44
C GLU A 132 -11.08 -7.13 12.73
N ALA A 133 -10.05 -6.51 13.29
CA ALA A 133 -8.82 -7.23 13.65
C ALA A 133 -9.10 -8.29 14.73
N GLU A 134 -9.93 -7.96 15.71
CA GLU A 134 -10.32 -8.92 16.75
C GLU A 134 -11.10 -10.08 16.14
N ALA A 135 -11.96 -9.80 15.17
CA ALA A 135 -12.69 -10.86 14.48
C ALA A 135 -11.75 -11.79 13.72
N SER A 136 -10.67 -11.26 13.13
CA SER A 136 -9.71 -12.08 12.38
C SER A 136 -8.87 -12.96 13.30
N SER A 137 -8.70 -12.60 14.57
CA SER A 137 -7.93 -13.37 15.52
C SER A 137 -8.77 -14.34 16.36
N ASP A 138 -10.09 -14.31 16.17
CA ASP A 138 -11.00 -15.21 16.86
C ASP A 138 -10.81 -16.62 16.33
N PRO A 139 -10.48 -17.60 17.19
CA PRO A 139 -10.25 -18.97 16.74
C PRO A 139 -11.52 -19.70 16.29
N LEU A 140 -12.67 -19.14 16.56
CA LEU A 140 -13.94 -19.73 16.12
C LEU A 140 -14.32 -19.22 14.74
#